data_74e6274ab0a45e9d9f1295a0603da999
#
_entry.id   74e6274ab0a45e9d9f1295a0603da999
#
_cell.length_a   1.000
_cell.length_b   1.000
_cell.length_c   1.000
_cell.angle_alpha   90.00
_cell.angle_beta   90.00
_cell.angle_gamma   90.00
#
_symmetry.space_group_name_H-M   'P 1'
#
loop_
_entity.id
_entity.type
_entity.pdbx_description
1 polymer ?
#
loop_
_entity_poly.entity_id
_entity_poly.type
_entity_poly.pdbx_seq_one_letter_code
_entity_poly.pdbx_strand_id
1 'polypeptide(L)'
;KLREFKWFCLEHVKLYNKGELVEDIYKMCIANTRVPNSVAGDINAQAIGVRAGERALKKIVAKYGLKKFRDTTEAIFDAGEMIVRNYLKKIPNGEYVGSGQMDSNGVEEGTVPFDLKVIIEDEKVILDMSNAPPQQNGPINCPLPSTVSTARVSMSMLAGSNAVSYTHLRAHETLR
;
A
#
# COMPACT_ATOMS: atom_id res chain seq x y z
N LYS A 1 -27.25 1.38 -19.15
CA LYS A 1 -27.47 0.92 -17.75
C LYS A 1 -26.14 0.38 -17.25
N LEU A 2 -25.40 1.18 -16.47
CA LEU A 2 -24.23 0.72 -15.74
C LEU A 2 -24.72 -0.34 -14.74
N ARG A 3 -24.20 -1.56 -14.84
CA ARG A 3 -24.47 -2.60 -13.84
C ARG A 3 -23.93 -2.07 -12.50
N GLU A 4 -24.76 -2.02 -11.48
CA GLU A 4 -24.30 -1.83 -10.10
C GLU A 4 -23.24 -2.88 -9.82
N PHE A 5 -22.01 -2.42 -9.58
CA PHE A 5 -20.90 -3.31 -9.25
C PHE A 5 -21.10 -3.81 -7.83
N LYS A 6 -21.62 -5.01 -7.67
CA LYS A 6 -21.48 -5.76 -6.43
C LYS A 6 -20.02 -6.18 -6.31
N TRP A 7 -19.38 -5.78 -5.23
CA TRP A 7 -18.03 -6.20 -4.90
C TRP A 7 -18.00 -7.72 -4.81
N PHE A 8 -17.12 -8.32 -5.60
CA PHE A 8 -16.86 -9.75 -5.53
C PHE A 8 -15.54 -9.92 -4.75
N CYS A 9 -15.65 -10.38 -3.52
CA CYS A 9 -14.48 -10.63 -2.66
C CYS A 9 -14.18 -12.13 -2.66
N LEU A 10 -12.96 -12.48 -3.03
CA LEU A 10 -12.41 -13.82 -2.91
C LEU A 10 -11.45 -13.86 -1.72
N GLU A 11 -11.99 -14.19 -0.56
CA GLU A 11 -11.16 -14.29 0.63
C GLU A 11 -10.43 -15.65 0.68
N HIS A 12 -9.11 -15.58 0.88
CA HIS A 12 -8.25 -16.74 1.15
C HIS A 12 -8.24 -17.84 0.09
N VAL A 13 -8.55 -17.52 -1.18
CA VAL A 13 -8.42 -18.48 -2.29
C VAL A 13 -6.99 -18.51 -2.83
N LYS A 14 -6.55 -19.69 -3.23
CA LYS A 14 -5.22 -19.87 -3.81
C LYS A 14 -5.28 -19.63 -5.32
N LEU A 15 -4.61 -18.59 -5.80
CA LEU A 15 -4.41 -18.38 -7.22
C LEU A 15 -3.37 -19.36 -7.81
N TYR A 16 -2.38 -19.76 -6.99
CA TYR A 16 -1.43 -20.82 -7.31
C TYR A 16 -1.45 -21.89 -6.22
N ASN A 17 -1.48 -23.15 -6.60
CA ASN A 17 -1.40 -24.27 -5.69
C ASN A 17 -0.17 -25.12 -6.04
N LYS A 18 0.77 -25.25 -5.10
CA LYS A 18 2.05 -25.97 -5.30
C LYS A 18 2.84 -25.52 -6.54
N GLY A 19 2.73 -24.25 -6.89
CA GLY A 19 3.42 -23.64 -8.03
C GLY A 19 2.64 -23.65 -9.35
N GLU A 20 1.51 -24.33 -9.42
CA GLU A 20 0.63 -24.40 -10.59
C GLU A 20 -0.52 -23.40 -10.49
N LEU A 21 -0.88 -22.78 -11.60
CA LEU A 21 -1.99 -21.84 -11.68
C LEU A 21 -3.32 -22.58 -11.51
N VAL A 22 -4.19 -22.08 -10.62
CA VAL A 22 -5.57 -22.52 -10.50
C VAL A 22 -6.41 -21.77 -11.54
N GLU A 23 -6.54 -22.35 -12.72
CA GLU A 23 -7.12 -21.68 -13.88
C GLU A 23 -8.51 -21.11 -13.65
N ASP A 24 -9.38 -21.82 -12.93
CA ASP A 24 -10.76 -21.37 -12.70
C ASP A 24 -10.79 -20.10 -11.85
N ILE A 25 -9.94 -20.01 -10.81
CA ILE A 25 -9.80 -18.80 -10.00
C ILE A 25 -9.22 -17.65 -10.83
N TYR A 26 -8.21 -17.94 -11.65
CA TYR A 26 -7.64 -16.92 -12.55
C TYR A 26 -8.68 -16.39 -13.53
N LYS A 27 -9.41 -17.27 -14.22
CA LYS A 27 -10.48 -16.90 -15.16
C LYS A 27 -11.58 -16.09 -14.47
N MET A 28 -11.93 -16.46 -13.24
CA MET A 28 -12.91 -15.72 -12.43
C MET A 28 -12.44 -14.30 -12.11
N CYS A 29 -11.17 -14.13 -11.72
CA CYS A 29 -10.58 -12.80 -11.50
C CYS A 29 -10.65 -11.95 -12.78
N ILE A 30 -10.25 -12.52 -13.92
CA ILE A 30 -10.22 -11.80 -15.19
C ILE A 30 -11.63 -11.44 -15.68
N ALA A 31 -12.61 -12.35 -15.54
CA ALA A 31 -14.00 -12.13 -15.97
C ALA A 31 -14.72 -11.02 -15.16
N ASN A 32 -14.25 -10.72 -13.96
CA ASN A 32 -14.86 -9.72 -13.07
C ASN A 32 -14.16 -8.36 -13.09
N THR A 33 -13.29 -8.11 -14.07
CA THR A 33 -12.63 -6.81 -14.24
C THR A 33 -13.10 -6.08 -15.49
N ARG A 34 -13.00 -4.74 -15.48
CA ARG A 34 -13.28 -3.88 -16.64
C ARG A 34 -12.16 -3.89 -17.68
N VAL A 35 -10.94 -4.23 -17.25
CA VAL A 35 -9.71 -4.17 -18.06
C VAL A 35 -8.97 -5.51 -17.99
N PRO A 36 -9.56 -6.59 -18.55
CA PRO A 36 -9.08 -7.96 -18.36
C PRO A 36 -7.61 -8.16 -18.76
N ASN A 37 -7.17 -7.57 -19.87
CA ASN A 37 -5.79 -7.72 -20.34
C ASN A 37 -4.77 -7.08 -19.40
N SER A 38 -5.07 -5.89 -18.86
CA SER A 38 -4.21 -5.21 -17.90
C SER A 38 -4.11 -6.00 -16.60
N VAL A 39 -5.25 -6.41 -16.05
CA VAL A 39 -5.30 -7.19 -14.81
C VAL A 39 -4.61 -8.54 -14.97
N ALA A 40 -4.74 -9.20 -16.12
CA ALA A 40 -4.01 -10.43 -16.41
C ALA A 40 -2.49 -10.19 -16.40
N GLY A 41 -2.03 -9.09 -17.01
CA GLY A 41 -0.63 -8.67 -16.96
C GLY A 41 -0.14 -8.43 -15.54
N ASP A 42 -0.90 -7.71 -14.73
CA ASP A 42 -0.57 -7.39 -13.34
C ASP A 42 -0.49 -8.65 -12.46
N ILE A 43 -1.46 -9.56 -12.57
CA ILE A 43 -1.45 -10.84 -11.84
C ILE A 43 -0.21 -11.66 -12.20
N ASN A 44 0.12 -11.76 -13.49
CA ASN A 44 1.29 -12.50 -13.95
C ASN A 44 2.59 -11.83 -13.46
N ALA A 45 2.69 -10.51 -13.53
CA ALA A 45 3.85 -9.77 -13.03
C ALA A 45 4.05 -9.98 -11.52
N GLN A 46 2.97 -9.92 -10.73
CA GLN A 46 3.02 -10.21 -9.29
C GLN A 46 3.49 -11.63 -9.00
N ALA A 47 2.98 -12.63 -9.73
CA ALA A 47 3.39 -14.02 -9.56
C ALA A 47 4.89 -14.23 -9.89
N ILE A 48 5.38 -13.60 -10.96
CA ILE A 48 6.80 -13.64 -11.32
C ILE A 48 7.66 -12.95 -10.26
N GLY A 49 7.20 -11.79 -9.77
CA GLY A 49 7.88 -11.02 -8.72
C GLY A 49 8.02 -11.80 -7.43
N VAL A 50 6.95 -12.44 -6.95
CA VAL A 50 6.97 -13.28 -5.75
C VAL A 50 7.95 -14.44 -5.88
N ARG A 51 7.97 -15.14 -7.03
CA ARG A 51 8.90 -16.23 -7.30
C ARG A 51 10.36 -15.75 -7.37
N ALA A 52 10.59 -14.58 -7.93
CA ALA A 52 11.92 -13.97 -7.96
C ALA A 52 12.40 -13.61 -6.55
N GLY A 53 11.52 -13.01 -5.74
CA GLY A 53 11.76 -12.71 -4.32
C GLY A 53 12.08 -13.96 -3.50
N GLU A 54 11.31 -15.03 -3.66
CA GLU A 54 11.56 -16.31 -2.99
C GLU A 54 12.97 -16.83 -3.30
N ARG A 55 13.37 -16.85 -4.58
CA ARG A 55 14.71 -17.29 -4.99
C ARG A 55 15.81 -16.42 -4.38
N ALA A 56 15.61 -15.10 -4.34
CA ALA A 56 16.57 -14.18 -3.75
C ALA A 56 16.71 -14.39 -2.23
N LEU A 57 15.59 -14.50 -1.52
CA LEU A 57 15.57 -14.77 -0.07
C LEU A 57 16.24 -16.10 0.27
N LYS A 58 15.95 -17.17 -0.47
CA LYS A 58 16.61 -18.47 -0.28
C LYS A 58 18.14 -18.37 -0.41
N LYS A 59 18.65 -17.58 -1.37
CA LYS A 59 20.10 -17.36 -1.53
C LYS A 59 20.68 -16.61 -0.32
N ILE A 60 19.99 -15.58 0.18
CA ILE A 60 20.44 -14.81 1.35
C ILE A 60 20.48 -15.72 2.58
N VAL A 61 19.40 -16.46 2.83
CA VAL A 61 19.31 -17.36 3.98
C VAL A 61 20.35 -18.48 3.88
N ALA A 62 20.60 -19.04 2.70
CA ALA A 62 21.64 -20.05 2.49
C ALA A 62 23.05 -19.49 2.77
N LYS A 63 23.30 -18.21 2.44
CA LYS A 63 24.61 -17.56 2.63
C LYS A 63 24.86 -17.16 4.08
N TYR A 64 23.87 -16.61 4.76
CA TYR A 64 24.05 -15.97 6.08
C TYR A 64 23.40 -16.71 7.24
N GLY A 65 22.55 -17.68 6.95
CA GLY A 65 21.75 -18.40 7.93
C GLY A 65 20.45 -17.65 8.32
N LEU A 66 19.45 -18.43 8.73
CA LEU A 66 18.11 -17.90 9.05
C LEU A 66 18.15 -16.95 10.27
N LYS A 67 18.96 -17.27 11.29
CA LYS A 67 19.08 -16.42 12.49
C LYS A 67 19.55 -15.03 12.11
N LYS A 68 20.68 -14.93 11.39
CA LYS A 68 21.24 -13.64 10.97
C LYS A 68 20.31 -12.87 10.05
N PHE A 69 19.59 -13.57 9.17
CA PHE A 69 18.58 -12.96 8.32
C PHE A 69 17.47 -12.28 9.16
N ARG A 70 16.93 -12.99 10.16
CA ARG A 70 15.89 -12.43 11.05
C ARG A 70 16.41 -11.24 11.87
N ASP A 71 17.55 -11.42 12.51
CA ASP A 71 18.17 -10.34 13.33
C ASP A 71 18.42 -9.07 12.50
N THR A 72 18.88 -9.24 11.24
CA THR A 72 19.11 -8.12 10.32
C THR A 72 17.79 -7.47 9.88
N THR A 73 16.74 -8.27 9.64
CA THR A 73 15.42 -7.76 9.26
C THR A 73 14.83 -6.90 10.38
N GLU A 74 14.91 -7.35 11.63
CA GLU A 74 14.47 -6.55 12.79
C GLU A 74 15.29 -5.26 12.93
N ALA A 75 16.60 -5.33 12.78
CA ALA A 75 17.47 -4.14 12.84
C ALA A 75 17.14 -3.12 11.72
N ILE A 76 16.73 -3.58 10.52
CA ILE A 76 16.29 -2.69 9.45
C ILE A 76 14.98 -2.00 9.83
N PHE A 77 14.04 -2.72 10.44
CA PHE A 77 12.78 -2.12 10.90
C PHE A 77 13.01 -1.09 12.00
N ASP A 78 13.83 -1.42 12.99
CA ASP A 78 14.19 -0.51 14.09
C ASP A 78 14.87 0.76 13.56
N ALA A 79 15.81 0.60 12.62
CA ALA A 79 16.49 1.73 11.99
C ALA A 79 15.51 2.62 11.20
N GLY A 80 14.59 2.03 10.46
CA GLY A 80 13.56 2.76 9.73
C GLY A 80 12.63 3.55 10.65
N GLU A 81 12.16 2.92 11.74
CA GLU A 81 11.35 3.57 12.76
C GLU A 81 12.10 4.76 13.40
N MET A 82 13.35 4.57 13.76
CA MET A 82 14.19 5.62 14.36
C MET A 82 14.37 6.82 13.41
N ILE A 83 14.58 6.58 12.13
CA ILE A 83 14.70 7.65 11.12
C ILE A 83 13.44 8.50 11.07
N VAL A 84 12.27 7.88 11.00
CA VAL A 84 10.98 8.60 10.93
C VAL A 84 10.71 9.33 12.24
N ARG A 85 10.93 8.71 13.41
CA ARG A 85 10.78 9.38 14.70
C ARG A 85 11.69 10.59 14.84
N ASN A 86 12.96 10.47 14.45
CA ASN A 86 13.90 11.59 14.46
C ASN A 86 13.53 12.71 13.48
N TYR A 87 12.83 12.37 12.40
CA TYR A 87 12.27 13.38 11.50
C TYR A 87 11.09 14.10 12.15
N LEU A 88 10.14 13.36 12.74
CA LEU A 88 8.96 13.92 13.41
C LEU A 88 9.33 14.87 14.54
N LYS A 89 10.37 14.57 15.33
CA LYS A 89 10.90 15.48 16.38
C LYS A 89 11.28 16.88 15.88
N LYS A 90 11.52 17.04 14.58
CA LYS A 90 11.89 18.33 13.97
C LYS A 90 10.68 19.14 13.54
N ILE A 91 9.51 18.53 13.54
CA ILE A 91 8.26 19.16 13.11
C ILE A 91 7.53 19.63 14.38
N PRO A 92 7.08 20.87 14.47
CA PRO A 92 6.28 21.32 15.61
C PRO A 92 5.01 20.49 15.76
N ASN A 93 4.60 20.24 17.00
CA ASN A 93 3.29 19.62 17.27
C ASN A 93 2.18 20.52 16.73
N GLY A 94 1.16 19.91 16.15
CA GLY A 94 0.03 20.65 15.60
C GLY A 94 -0.74 19.91 14.52
N GLU A 95 -1.74 20.58 13.99
CA GLU A 95 -2.54 20.12 12.87
C GLU A 95 -2.13 20.83 11.59
N TYR A 96 -1.92 20.05 10.54
CA TYR A 96 -1.54 20.53 9.22
C TYR A 96 -2.59 20.06 8.22
N VAL A 97 -3.12 20.96 7.42
CA VAL A 97 -4.15 20.63 6.42
C VAL A 97 -3.57 20.82 5.03
N GLY A 98 -3.74 19.83 4.19
CA GLY A 98 -3.43 19.91 2.77
C GLY A 98 -4.68 19.59 1.95
N SER A 99 -4.93 20.39 0.92
CA SER A 99 -6.03 20.20 0.00
C SER A 99 -5.50 19.80 -1.37
N GLY A 100 -6.24 18.94 -2.05
CA GLY A 100 -5.95 18.52 -3.41
C GLY A 100 -7.23 18.19 -4.17
N GLN A 101 -7.09 17.91 -5.45
CA GLN A 101 -8.21 17.44 -6.25
C GLN A 101 -7.74 16.49 -7.34
N MET A 102 -8.62 15.58 -7.73
CA MET A 102 -8.47 14.80 -8.95
C MET A 102 -9.29 15.48 -10.05
N ASP A 103 -8.77 15.55 -11.26
CA ASP A 103 -9.39 16.27 -12.38
C ASP A 103 -10.72 15.64 -12.81
N SER A 104 -10.88 14.34 -12.61
CA SER A 104 -12.08 13.60 -12.97
C SER A 104 -12.15 12.28 -12.20
N ASN A 105 -13.35 11.74 -11.99
CA ASN A 105 -13.51 10.36 -11.51
C ASN A 105 -13.46 9.32 -12.64
N GLY A 106 -13.24 9.74 -13.89
CA GLY A 106 -13.15 8.87 -15.07
C GLY A 106 -14.50 8.46 -15.66
N VAL A 107 -15.63 8.92 -15.11
CA VAL A 107 -17.00 8.59 -15.57
C VAL A 107 -17.85 9.86 -15.69
N GLU A 108 -17.75 10.77 -14.75
CA GLU A 108 -18.51 11.99 -14.65
C GLU A 108 -17.61 13.19 -14.88
N GLU A 109 -18.13 14.27 -15.44
CA GLU A 109 -17.41 15.53 -15.56
C GLU A 109 -17.31 16.21 -14.20
N GLY A 110 -16.18 16.85 -13.94
CA GLY A 110 -15.92 17.63 -12.74
C GLY A 110 -14.78 17.05 -11.90
N THR A 111 -14.25 17.92 -11.05
CA THR A 111 -13.15 17.58 -10.14
C THR A 111 -13.67 16.89 -8.89
N VAL A 112 -12.83 16.05 -8.29
CA VAL A 112 -13.10 15.41 -7.00
C VAL A 112 -12.13 15.98 -5.97
N PRO A 113 -12.55 16.99 -5.18
CA PRO A 113 -11.69 17.57 -4.15
C PRO A 113 -11.54 16.64 -2.95
N PHE A 114 -10.40 16.73 -2.28
CA PHE A 114 -10.16 16.03 -1.01
C PHE A 114 -9.25 16.86 -0.11
N ASP A 115 -9.45 16.70 1.19
CA ASP A 115 -8.60 17.28 2.23
C ASP A 115 -7.94 16.17 3.04
N LEU A 116 -6.68 16.38 3.38
CA LEU A 116 -5.93 15.54 4.28
C LEU A 116 -5.51 16.38 5.48
N LYS A 117 -5.84 15.91 6.69
CA LYS A 117 -5.33 16.47 7.92
C LYS A 117 -4.22 15.57 8.45
N VAL A 118 -3.07 16.17 8.75
CA VAL A 118 -1.93 15.52 9.40
C VAL A 118 -1.77 16.10 10.79
N ILE A 119 -1.84 15.26 11.82
CA ILE A 119 -1.66 15.66 13.21
C ILE A 119 -0.32 15.12 13.69
N ILE A 120 0.53 16.00 14.18
CA ILE A 120 1.84 15.65 14.75
C ILE A 120 1.77 15.83 16.26
N GLU A 121 2.06 14.74 16.98
CA GLU A 121 2.12 14.69 18.44
C GLU A 121 3.45 14.03 18.85
N ASP A 122 4.45 14.82 19.11
CA ASP A 122 5.83 14.41 19.43
C ASP A 122 6.42 13.49 18.33
N GLU A 123 6.49 12.19 18.57
CA GLU A 123 7.00 11.20 17.62
C GLU A 123 5.88 10.43 16.91
N LYS A 124 4.65 10.89 17.00
CA LYS A 124 3.48 10.27 16.38
C LYS A 124 2.96 11.12 15.24
N VAL A 125 2.45 10.46 14.22
CA VAL A 125 1.72 11.09 13.13
C VAL A 125 0.38 10.39 12.96
N ILE A 126 -0.67 11.18 12.84
CA ILE A 126 -2.03 10.72 12.53
C ILE A 126 -2.40 11.33 11.20
N LEU A 127 -2.83 10.50 10.27
CA LEU A 127 -3.38 10.91 8.99
C LEU A 127 -4.90 10.78 9.06
N ASP A 128 -5.58 11.91 9.19
CA ASP A 128 -7.03 11.97 9.25
C ASP A 128 -7.61 12.25 7.86
N MET A 129 -8.31 11.26 7.33
CA MET A 129 -8.97 11.29 6.02
C MET A 129 -10.49 11.37 6.15
N SER A 130 -11.02 11.78 7.30
CA SER A 130 -12.47 11.85 7.55
C SER A 130 -13.19 12.77 6.57
N ASN A 131 -12.47 13.74 5.98
CA ASN A 131 -12.98 14.64 4.95
C ASN A 131 -12.76 14.13 3.52
N ALA A 132 -12.35 12.87 3.36
CA ALA A 132 -12.26 12.30 2.02
C ALA A 132 -13.66 12.24 1.36
N PRO A 133 -13.75 12.46 0.05
CA PRO A 133 -15.02 12.38 -0.65
C PRO A 133 -15.62 10.97 -0.55
N PRO A 134 -16.95 10.83 -0.65
CA PRO A 134 -17.59 9.53 -0.68
C PRO A 134 -17.11 8.70 -1.88
N GLN A 135 -17.38 7.41 -1.82
CA GLN A 135 -17.03 6.50 -2.93
C GLN A 135 -17.54 7.03 -4.27
N GLN A 136 -16.66 7.08 -5.24
CA GLN A 136 -16.92 7.56 -6.59
C GLN A 136 -17.37 6.42 -7.51
N ASN A 137 -18.16 6.74 -8.55
CA ASN A 137 -18.60 5.78 -9.57
C ASN A 137 -17.45 5.32 -10.49
N GLY A 138 -16.35 6.06 -10.53
CA GLY A 138 -15.19 5.81 -11.38
C GLY A 138 -14.08 4.97 -10.72
N PRO A 139 -13.00 4.71 -11.44
CA PRO A 139 -11.91 3.83 -10.99
C PRO A 139 -10.88 4.55 -10.10
N ILE A 140 -11.26 5.60 -9.39
CA ILE A 140 -10.35 6.40 -8.55
C ILE A 140 -10.41 6.06 -7.06
N ASN A 141 -11.26 5.11 -6.68
CA ASN A 141 -11.38 4.69 -5.29
C ASN A 141 -10.14 3.92 -4.84
N CYS A 142 -9.58 4.33 -3.71
CA CYS A 142 -8.38 3.71 -3.16
C CYS A 142 -8.75 2.79 -1.97
N PRO A 143 -8.42 1.50 -2.02
CA PRO A 143 -8.68 0.60 -0.90
C PRO A 143 -7.73 0.89 0.27
N LEU A 144 -8.16 0.57 1.49
CA LEU A 144 -7.41 0.80 2.71
C LEU A 144 -5.94 0.33 2.66
N PRO A 145 -5.60 -0.88 2.18
CA PRO A 145 -4.20 -1.31 2.11
C PRO A 145 -3.33 -0.40 1.23
N SER A 146 -3.87 0.09 0.12
CA SER A 146 -3.15 1.01 -0.78
C SER A 146 -2.99 2.39 -0.14
N THR A 147 -4.01 2.88 0.56
CA THR A 147 -3.96 4.14 1.31
C THR A 147 -2.88 4.08 2.39
N VAL A 148 -2.84 3.01 3.20
CA VAL A 148 -1.81 2.79 4.22
C VAL A 148 -0.42 2.74 3.59
N SER A 149 -0.25 2.02 2.49
CA SER A 149 1.04 1.91 1.79
C SER A 149 1.51 3.27 1.26
N THR A 150 0.61 4.06 0.67
CA THR A 150 0.92 5.41 0.18
C THR A 150 1.32 6.34 1.32
N ALA A 151 0.60 6.32 2.44
CA ALA A 151 0.94 7.10 3.62
C ALA A 151 2.35 6.78 4.14
N ARG A 152 2.70 5.49 4.23
CA ARG A 152 4.04 5.05 4.64
C ARG A 152 5.13 5.50 3.68
N VAL A 153 4.90 5.34 2.38
CA VAL A 153 5.86 5.82 1.36
C VAL A 153 6.06 7.32 1.46
N SER A 154 4.97 8.10 1.59
CA SER A 154 5.04 9.56 1.74
C SER A 154 5.86 9.96 2.97
N MET A 155 5.64 9.34 4.12
CA MET A 155 6.42 9.59 5.33
C MET A 155 7.90 9.22 5.17
N SER A 156 8.19 8.12 4.48
CA SER A 156 9.57 7.71 4.19
C SER A 156 10.28 8.73 3.28
N MET A 157 9.57 9.25 2.27
CA MET A 157 10.11 10.29 1.36
C MET A 157 10.40 11.59 2.11
N LEU A 158 9.52 12.01 3.01
CA LEU A 158 9.71 13.21 3.83
C LEU A 158 10.85 13.06 4.83
N ALA A 159 11.03 11.89 5.43
CA ALA A 159 12.11 11.61 6.37
C ALA A 159 13.50 11.53 5.71
N GLY A 160 13.55 11.45 4.38
CA GLY A 160 14.79 11.48 3.59
C GLY A 160 15.14 10.13 2.96
N SER A 161 15.95 10.19 1.90
CA SER A 161 16.29 9.04 1.02
C SER A 161 17.06 7.90 1.71
N ASN A 162 17.55 8.10 2.93
CA ASN A 162 18.17 7.07 3.76
C ASN A 162 17.14 6.26 4.56
N ALA A 163 15.87 6.68 4.60
CA ALA A 163 14.80 5.86 5.11
C ALA A 163 14.54 4.78 4.05
N VAL A 164 14.90 3.54 4.38
CA VAL A 164 14.65 2.40 3.51
C VAL A 164 13.16 2.38 3.19
N SER A 165 12.79 2.35 1.90
CA SER A 165 11.41 2.42 1.42
C SER A 165 10.52 1.23 1.81
N TYR A 166 10.99 0.39 2.73
CA TYR A 166 10.30 -0.78 3.30
C TYR A 166 10.04 -0.63 4.80
N THR A 167 9.96 0.60 5.30
CA THR A 167 9.56 0.79 6.68
C THR A 167 8.12 0.32 6.86
N HIS A 168 7.95 -0.92 7.29
CA HIS A 168 6.80 -1.28 8.08
C HIS A 168 6.91 -0.45 9.37
N LEU A 169 6.43 0.79 9.29
CA LEU A 169 6.34 1.64 10.46
C LEU A 169 5.52 0.88 11.48
N ARG A 170 6.15 0.44 12.56
CA ARG A 170 5.46 0.06 13.80
C ARG A 170 4.88 1.30 14.49
N ALA A 171 4.91 2.44 13.82
CA ALA A 171 4.22 3.62 14.29
C ALA A 171 2.73 3.28 14.41
N HIS A 172 2.13 3.59 15.54
CA HIS A 172 0.69 3.49 15.75
C HIS A 172 0.00 4.49 14.82
N GLU A 173 -0.14 4.11 13.56
CA GLU A 173 -0.92 4.85 12.58
C GLU A 173 -2.39 4.55 12.86
N THR A 174 -3.09 5.53 13.41
CA THR A 174 -4.55 5.47 13.49
C THR A 174 -5.09 6.19 12.27
N LEU A 175 -5.56 5.43 11.30
CA LEU A 175 -6.44 5.97 10.26
C LEU A 175 -7.83 6.12 10.87
N ARG A 176 -8.33 7.34 10.95
CA ARG A 176 -9.71 7.67 11.32
C ARG A 176 -10.50 8.05 10.10
#